data_618a16d3bde3af771338d1c78d0cba7e
#
_entry.id   618a16d3bde3af771338d1c78d0cba7e
#
_cell.length_a   1.000
_cell.length_b   1.000
_cell.length_c   1.000
_cell.angle_alpha   90.00
_cell.angle_beta   90.00
_cell.angle_gamma   90.00
#
_symmetry.space_group_name_H-M   'P 1'
#
loop_
_entity.id
_entity.type
_entity.pdbx_description
1 polymer ?
#
loop_
_entity_poly.entity_id
_entity_poly.type
_entity_poly.pdbx_seq_one_letter_code
_entity_poly.pdbx_strand_id
1 'polypeptide(L)'
;MAAEDPPPLIVLVEDEEHLAQGLLFNLQAEGYRTHHESDGDSALEYLLNTAEPIAAIVLDCMLPGKDGFEIVRALREAQRYTPVLMLTARSSSSDILQGLEAGADDYLAKPFDLSILLVRLKSLLRRTAWQRNPQIETTEQPEASSTYCFNHRTIRFDALELVAPNRMTQLTLMEADLLRYLTEREGQIVSRKEILEQVWRVHEDTDTRAIDNFIVRLRRYIEDDPAHPQHLLTVRGVGYRFIANPA
;
A
#
# COMPACT_ATOMS: atom_id res chain seq x y z
N MET A 1 22.78 -2.54 28.25
CA MET A 1 21.91 -1.51 27.73
C MET A 1 21.61 -1.93 26.30
N ALA A 2 20.39 -2.36 26.01
CA ALA A 2 19.96 -2.57 24.63
C ALA A 2 19.96 -1.16 23.99
N ALA A 3 20.61 -1.03 22.82
CA ALA A 3 20.50 0.20 22.04
C ALA A 3 19.02 0.32 21.64
N GLU A 4 18.36 1.37 22.10
CA GLU A 4 17.01 1.68 21.60
C GLU A 4 17.13 1.94 20.10
N ASP A 5 16.33 1.25 19.31
CA ASP A 5 16.26 1.51 17.88
C ASP A 5 15.93 2.99 17.64
N PRO A 6 16.59 3.65 16.69
CA PRO A 6 16.31 5.05 16.41
C PRO A 6 14.83 5.24 15.99
N PRO A 7 14.21 6.38 16.35
CA PRO A 7 12.83 6.65 15.97
C PRO A 7 12.61 6.48 14.45
N PRO A 8 11.43 6.00 14.02
CA PRO A 8 11.14 5.77 12.62
C PRO A 8 11.28 7.04 11.77
N LEU A 9 11.95 6.93 10.62
CA LEU A 9 12.11 8.05 9.68
C LEU A 9 10.90 8.13 8.75
N ILE A 10 10.23 9.28 8.74
CA ILE A 10 9.20 9.63 7.78
C ILE A 10 9.77 10.64 6.79
N VAL A 11 9.67 10.33 5.50
CA VAL A 11 10.00 11.28 4.44
C VAL A 11 8.73 11.99 4.01
N LEU A 12 8.71 13.32 4.11
CA LEU A 12 7.65 14.18 3.62
C LEU A 12 8.09 14.83 2.32
N VAL A 13 7.27 14.69 1.27
CA VAL A 13 7.47 15.37 -0.01
C VAL A 13 6.26 16.25 -0.28
N GLU A 14 6.44 17.56 -0.14
CA GLU A 14 5.37 18.57 -0.19
C GLU A 14 5.98 19.93 -0.56
N ASP A 15 5.47 20.58 -1.60
CA ASP A 15 5.98 21.86 -2.10
C ASP A 15 5.35 23.08 -1.41
N GLU A 16 4.17 22.92 -0.80
CA GLU A 16 3.53 23.98 -0.03
C GLU A 16 4.19 24.13 1.35
N GLU A 17 5.06 25.14 1.50
CA GLU A 17 5.91 25.33 2.69
C GLU A 17 5.13 25.37 4.00
N HIS A 18 3.98 26.09 4.04
CA HIS A 18 3.17 26.19 5.25
C HIS A 18 2.58 24.84 5.68
N LEU A 19 2.10 24.06 4.70
CA LEU A 19 1.59 22.72 4.97
C LEU A 19 2.72 21.80 5.41
N ALA A 20 3.86 21.83 4.71
CA ALA A 20 5.04 21.02 5.06
C ALA A 20 5.51 21.29 6.49
N GLN A 21 5.69 22.56 6.88
CA GLN A 21 6.10 22.93 8.24
C GLN A 21 5.11 22.44 9.30
N GLY A 22 3.80 22.60 9.06
CA GLY A 22 2.75 22.09 9.94
C GLY A 22 2.81 20.57 10.11
N LEU A 23 2.99 19.83 9.01
CA LEU A 23 3.12 18.37 9.05
C LEU A 23 4.39 17.93 9.75
N LEU A 24 5.54 18.52 9.42
CA LEU A 24 6.83 18.20 10.07
C LEU A 24 6.77 18.40 11.58
N PHE A 25 6.23 19.55 12.04
CA PHE A 25 6.07 19.82 13.47
C PHE A 25 5.26 18.73 14.17
N ASN A 26 4.14 18.34 13.60
CA ASN A 26 3.27 17.33 14.21
C ASN A 26 3.86 15.91 14.15
N LEU A 27 4.52 15.54 13.06
CA LEU A 27 5.22 14.26 12.95
C LEU A 27 6.35 14.15 14.00
N GLN A 28 7.12 15.21 14.19
CA GLN A 28 8.16 15.27 15.21
C GLN A 28 7.58 15.21 16.64
N ALA A 29 6.45 15.87 16.89
CA ALA A 29 5.74 15.81 18.17
C ALA A 29 5.23 14.39 18.49
N GLU A 30 4.89 13.59 17.46
CA GLU A 30 4.53 12.17 17.59
C GLU A 30 5.76 11.25 17.76
N GLY A 31 6.98 11.82 17.81
CA GLY A 31 8.22 11.07 18.04
C GLY A 31 8.87 10.50 16.77
N TYR A 32 8.46 10.91 15.58
CA TYR A 32 9.09 10.49 14.33
C TYR A 32 10.30 11.36 13.99
N ARG A 33 11.31 10.76 13.37
CA ARG A 33 12.32 11.50 12.62
C ARG A 33 11.72 11.89 11.27
N THR A 34 12.09 13.07 10.78
CA THR A 34 11.54 13.57 9.51
C THR A 34 12.64 14.02 8.57
N HIS A 35 12.45 13.79 7.27
CA HIS A 35 13.18 14.37 6.18
C HIS A 35 12.19 15.04 5.23
N HIS A 36 12.52 16.20 4.67
CA HIS A 36 11.62 16.96 3.80
C HIS A 36 12.28 17.28 2.47
N GLU A 37 11.52 17.06 1.40
CA GLU A 37 11.82 17.49 0.05
C GLU A 37 10.66 18.30 -0.50
N SER A 38 10.93 19.34 -1.28
CA SER A 38 9.92 20.25 -1.83
C SER A 38 9.70 20.10 -3.34
N ASP A 39 10.46 19.24 -4.00
CA ASP A 39 10.29 18.93 -5.41
C ASP A 39 10.50 17.44 -5.70
N GLY A 40 9.89 16.97 -6.81
CA GLY A 40 9.86 15.54 -7.11
C GLY A 40 11.18 14.97 -7.61
N ASP A 41 12.06 15.76 -8.22
CA ASP A 41 13.34 15.25 -8.73
C ASP A 41 14.31 15.02 -7.58
N SER A 42 14.45 15.99 -6.64
CA SER A 42 15.27 15.83 -5.44
C SER A 42 14.71 14.74 -4.53
N ALA A 43 13.38 14.67 -4.39
CA ALA A 43 12.74 13.62 -3.62
C ALA A 43 13.07 12.23 -4.15
N LEU A 44 12.96 12.01 -5.47
CA LEU A 44 13.28 10.73 -6.08
C LEU A 44 14.76 10.38 -5.92
N GLU A 45 15.64 11.34 -6.11
CA GLU A 45 17.09 11.15 -5.92
C GLU A 45 17.40 10.73 -4.49
N TYR A 46 16.84 11.42 -3.48
CA TYR A 46 17.02 11.07 -2.08
C TYR A 46 16.47 9.66 -1.78
N LEU A 47 15.22 9.38 -2.18
CA LEU A 47 14.53 8.14 -1.89
C LEU A 47 15.23 6.91 -2.50
N LEU A 48 15.88 7.04 -3.65
CA LEU A 48 16.62 5.95 -4.29
C LEU A 48 18.01 5.74 -3.71
N ASN A 49 18.68 6.82 -3.25
CA ASN A 49 20.10 6.76 -2.88
C ASN A 49 20.35 6.68 -1.37
N THR A 50 19.37 7.05 -0.54
CA THR A 50 19.58 7.00 0.93
C THR A 50 19.79 5.57 1.41
N ALA A 51 20.76 5.42 2.31
CA ALA A 51 21.00 4.17 3.05
C ALA A 51 20.17 4.11 4.36
N GLU A 52 19.55 5.20 4.77
CA GLU A 52 18.70 5.21 5.97
C GLU A 52 17.41 4.42 5.75
N PRO A 53 17.00 3.60 6.71
CA PRO A 53 15.74 2.87 6.63
C PRO A 53 14.57 3.84 6.78
N ILE A 54 13.86 4.10 5.66
CA ILE A 54 12.64 4.91 5.65
C ILE A 54 11.48 4.04 6.13
N ALA A 55 10.73 4.53 7.12
CA ALA A 55 9.59 3.80 7.68
C ALA A 55 8.31 4.02 6.86
N ALA A 56 8.08 5.26 6.38
CA ALA A 56 7.00 5.59 5.44
C ALA A 56 7.32 6.88 4.69
N ILE A 57 6.64 7.09 3.57
CA ILE A 57 6.69 8.30 2.75
C ILE A 57 5.31 8.95 2.76
N VAL A 58 5.23 10.23 3.07
CA VAL A 58 4.06 11.09 2.88
C VAL A 58 4.34 11.94 1.66
N LEU A 59 3.56 11.81 0.59
CA LEU A 59 3.91 12.29 -0.74
C LEU A 59 2.75 13.05 -1.37
N ASP A 60 2.96 14.33 -1.69
CA ASP A 60 2.00 15.05 -2.51
C ASP A 60 1.97 14.49 -3.95
N CYS A 61 0.79 14.46 -4.53
CA CYS A 61 0.60 14.11 -5.93
C CYS A 61 1.10 15.20 -6.89
N MET A 62 0.98 16.46 -6.48
CA MET A 62 1.23 17.62 -7.34
C MET A 62 2.52 18.32 -6.90
N LEU A 63 3.63 17.91 -7.48
CA LEU A 63 4.96 18.45 -7.17
C LEU A 63 5.59 19.10 -8.39
N PRO A 64 6.47 20.10 -8.21
CA PRO A 64 7.36 20.56 -9.28
C PRO A 64 8.30 19.42 -9.68
N GLY A 65 8.68 19.40 -10.97
CA GLY A 65 9.48 18.32 -11.52
C GLY A 65 8.65 17.05 -11.73
N LYS A 66 9.06 15.93 -11.13
CA LYS A 66 8.31 14.68 -11.16
C LYS A 66 7.10 14.73 -10.26
N ASP A 67 5.95 14.27 -10.77
CA ASP A 67 4.75 14.13 -9.95
C ASP A 67 4.84 12.93 -8.98
N GLY A 68 3.96 12.94 -7.97
CA GLY A 68 3.97 11.88 -6.94
C GLY A 68 3.73 10.48 -7.52
N PHE A 69 2.97 10.36 -8.62
CA PHE A 69 2.73 9.06 -9.26
C PHE A 69 3.96 8.53 -9.98
N GLU A 70 4.74 9.41 -10.62
CA GLU A 70 6.02 9.07 -11.24
C GLU A 70 7.02 8.60 -10.21
N ILE A 71 7.08 9.29 -9.05
CA ILE A 71 7.95 8.90 -7.93
C ILE A 71 7.60 7.50 -7.43
N VAL A 72 6.30 7.23 -7.16
CA VAL A 72 5.88 5.91 -6.69
C VAL A 72 6.21 4.83 -7.69
N ARG A 73 5.94 5.04 -9.00
CA ARG A 73 6.29 4.08 -10.05
C ARG A 73 7.79 3.77 -10.06
N ALA A 74 8.62 4.81 -10.06
CA ALA A 74 10.08 4.66 -10.06
C ALA A 74 10.58 3.89 -8.82
N LEU A 75 10.01 4.14 -7.64
CA LEU A 75 10.33 3.39 -6.43
C LEU A 75 9.99 1.90 -6.58
N ARG A 76 8.81 1.56 -7.12
CA ARG A 76 8.39 0.17 -7.31
C ARG A 76 9.21 -0.54 -8.39
N GLU A 77 9.57 0.15 -9.47
CA GLU A 77 10.50 -0.35 -10.50
C GLU A 77 11.90 -0.64 -9.92
N ALA A 78 12.36 0.22 -9.00
CA ALA A 78 13.60 0.01 -8.24
C ALA A 78 13.45 -1.00 -7.08
N GLN A 79 12.31 -1.71 -6.98
CA GLN A 79 11.98 -2.68 -5.92
C GLN A 79 12.05 -2.07 -4.49
N ARG A 80 11.75 -0.79 -4.37
CA ARG A 80 11.59 -0.10 -3.09
C ARG A 80 10.12 -0.14 -2.68
N TYR A 81 9.81 -0.93 -1.64
CA TYR A 81 8.43 -1.16 -1.15
C TYR A 81 8.14 -0.41 0.15
N THR A 82 8.88 0.66 0.43
CA THR A 82 8.52 1.57 1.53
C THR A 82 7.08 2.02 1.38
N PRO A 83 6.26 1.96 2.44
CA PRO A 83 4.87 2.40 2.41
C PRO A 83 4.74 3.87 2.01
N VAL A 84 3.79 4.16 1.12
CA VAL A 84 3.52 5.51 0.62
C VAL A 84 2.09 5.90 0.92
N LEU A 85 1.91 6.98 1.70
CA LEU A 85 0.65 7.70 1.87
C LEU A 85 0.65 8.89 0.92
N MET A 86 -0.19 8.87 -0.11
CA MET A 86 -0.30 10.00 -1.05
C MET A 86 -1.27 11.06 -0.53
N LEU A 87 -0.88 12.33 -0.63
CA LEU A 87 -1.73 13.48 -0.43
C LEU A 87 -2.21 13.98 -1.79
N THR A 88 -3.50 14.22 -1.96
CA THR A 88 -4.03 14.65 -3.25
C THR A 88 -5.03 15.78 -3.12
N ALA A 89 -4.86 16.85 -3.89
CA ALA A 89 -5.87 17.90 -4.05
C ALA A 89 -7.04 17.44 -4.92
N ARG A 90 -6.88 16.32 -5.62
CA ARG A 90 -7.84 15.76 -6.55
C ARG A 90 -8.65 14.69 -5.86
N SER A 91 -9.89 15.00 -5.54
CA SER A 91 -10.89 14.05 -5.03
C SER A 91 -11.56 13.25 -6.14
N SER A 92 -11.11 13.39 -7.42
CA SER A 92 -11.70 12.62 -8.49
C SER A 92 -11.30 11.15 -8.38
N SER A 93 -12.26 10.29 -8.63
CA SER A 93 -12.05 8.84 -8.66
C SER A 93 -10.88 8.43 -9.55
N SER A 94 -10.62 9.17 -10.65
CA SER A 94 -9.52 8.89 -11.58
C SER A 94 -8.13 9.10 -10.97
N ASP A 95 -7.95 10.07 -10.10
CA ASP A 95 -6.65 10.38 -9.51
C ASP A 95 -6.29 9.40 -8.40
N ILE A 96 -7.28 9.03 -7.57
CA ILE A 96 -7.14 7.94 -6.59
C ILE A 96 -6.74 6.65 -7.33
N LEU A 97 -7.35 6.38 -8.49
CA LEU A 97 -7.06 5.23 -9.33
C LEU A 97 -5.63 5.24 -9.86
N GLN A 98 -5.20 6.38 -10.40
CA GLN A 98 -3.87 6.53 -10.99
C GLN A 98 -2.76 6.25 -9.98
N GLY A 99 -2.94 6.69 -8.77
CA GLY A 99 -1.95 6.46 -7.76
C GLY A 99 -1.98 5.06 -7.18
N LEU A 100 -3.17 4.44 -7.01
CA LEU A 100 -3.26 3.02 -6.67
C LEU A 100 -2.59 2.17 -7.75
N GLU A 101 -2.75 2.52 -9.04
CA GLU A 101 -2.03 1.90 -10.16
C GLU A 101 -0.52 2.10 -10.08
N ALA A 102 -0.07 3.26 -9.61
CA ALA A 102 1.35 3.54 -9.38
C ALA A 102 1.95 2.68 -8.26
N GLY A 103 1.13 2.14 -7.36
CA GLY A 103 1.57 1.28 -6.26
C GLY A 103 1.65 1.97 -4.91
N ALA A 104 0.92 3.08 -4.70
CA ALA A 104 0.74 3.69 -3.39
C ALA A 104 -0.04 2.77 -2.43
N ASP A 105 0.15 2.96 -1.13
CA ASP A 105 -0.39 2.09 -0.09
C ASP A 105 -1.62 2.70 0.61
N ASP A 106 -1.77 4.02 0.59
CA ASP A 106 -2.97 4.72 1.07
C ASP A 106 -3.06 6.12 0.46
N TYR A 107 -4.22 6.77 0.63
CA TYR A 107 -4.54 8.09 0.10
C TYR A 107 -5.21 8.96 1.13
N LEU A 108 -4.97 10.28 1.03
CA LEU A 108 -5.65 11.29 1.81
C LEU A 108 -5.93 12.51 0.95
N ALA A 109 -7.21 12.84 0.75
CA ALA A 109 -7.62 14.01 -0.03
C ALA A 109 -7.39 15.30 0.75
N LYS A 110 -6.83 16.32 0.11
CA LYS A 110 -6.73 17.69 0.62
C LYS A 110 -8.07 18.43 0.36
N PRO A 111 -8.61 19.23 1.29
CA PRO A 111 -8.11 19.46 2.65
C PRO A 111 -8.43 18.28 3.59
N PHE A 112 -7.54 17.99 4.51
CA PHE A 112 -7.68 16.88 5.47
C PHE A 112 -7.45 17.32 6.92
N ASP A 113 -8.02 16.56 7.84
CA ASP A 113 -7.70 16.68 9.26
C ASP A 113 -6.38 15.98 9.57
N LEU A 114 -5.51 16.66 10.30
CA LEU A 114 -4.22 16.12 10.74
C LEU A 114 -4.36 14.80 11.51
N SER A 115 -5.39 14.68 12.35
CA SER A 115 -5.68 13.46 13.10
C SER A 115 -5.91 12.26 12.17
N ILE A 116 -6.55 12.46 11.02
CA ILE A 116 -6.78 11.41 10.02
C ILE A 116 -5.46 11.00 9.38
N LEU A 117 -4.61 11.96 9.00
CA LEU A 117 -3.28 11.67 8.48
C LEU A 117 -2.46 10.83 9.46
N LEU A 118 -2.42 11.21 10.73
CA LEU A 118 -1.66 10.50 11.76
C LEU A 118 -2.20 9.08 12.00
N VAL A 119 -3.53 8.90 11.99
CA VAL A 119 -4.15 7.57 12.11
C VAL A 119 -3.79 6.68 10.93
N ARG A 120 -3.84 7.20 9.70
CA ARG A 120 -3.46 6.46 8.49
C ARG A 120 -1.98 6.10 8.49
N LEU A 121 -1.11 7.06 8.81
CA LEU A 121 0.33 6.84 8.92
C LEU A 121 0.66 5.79 10.00
N LYS A 122 0.07 5.87 11.19
CA LYS A 122 0.22 4.86 12.24
C LYS A 122 -0.25 3.48 11.80
N SER A 123 -1.32 3.42 11.01
CA SER A 123 -1.81 2.16 10.43
C SER A 123 -0.81 1.55 9.45
N LEU A 124 -0.21 2.36 8.56
CA LEU A 124 0.85 1.93 7.65
C LEU A 124 2.07 1.42 8.41
N LEU A 125 2.56 2.21 9.40
CA LEU A 125 3.74 1.86 10.20
C LEU A 125 3.52 0.59 11.04
N ARG A 126 2.34 0.39 11.61
CA ARG A 126 2.01 -0.82 12.37
C ARG A 126 2.08 -2.06 11.50
N ARG A 127 1.56 -2.00 10.28
CA ARG A 127 1.63 -3.12 9.32
C ARG A 127 3.08 -3.48 8.98
N THR A 128 3.97 -2.49 8.86
CA THR A 128 5.40 -2.72 8.61
C THR A 128 6.18 -3.15 9.86
N ALA A 129 5.79 -2.71 11.06
CA ALA A 129 6.42 -3.12 12.31
C ALA A 129 6.18 -4.61 12.62
N TRP A 130 4.99 -5.13 12.32
CA TRP A 130 4.70 -6.57 12.43
C TRP A 130 5.61 -7.42 11.53
N GLN A 131 6.09 -6.86 10.42
CA GLN A 131 7.06 -7.52 9.53
C GLN A 131 8.46 -7.65 10.13
N ARG A 132 8.85 -6.69 11.00
CA ARG A 132 10.20 -6.65 11.60
C ARG A 132 10.30 -7.44 12.90
N ASN A 133 9.21 -7.67 13.61
CA ASN A 133 9.23 -8.37 14.89
C ASN A 133 7.91 -9.14 15.15
N PRO A 134 7.83 -10.42 14.75
CA PRO A 134 6.62 -11.26 14.94
C PRO A 134 6.34 -11.61 16.42
N GLN A 135 7.13 -11.14 17.38
CA GLN A 135 6.99 -11.42 18.81
C GLN A 135 6.27 -10.33 19.63
N ILE A 136 5.76 -9.27 19.00
CA ILE A 136 4.93 -8.29 19.73
C ILE A 136 3.50 -8.81 19.80
N GLU A 137 3.23 -9.60 20.84
CA GLU A 137 1.86 -9.94 21.28
C GLU A 137 1.14 -8.66 21.74
N THR A 138 0.29 -8.10 20.90
CA THR A 138 -0.78 -7.18 21.36
C THR A 138 -2.07 -7.97 21.41
N THR A 139 -2.55 -8.18 22.63
CA THR A 139 -3.86 -8.68 22.99
C THR A 139 -4.96 -7.97 22.19
N GLU A 140 -5.87 -8.79 21.63
CA GLU A 140 -7.13 -8.45 20.96
C GLU A 140 -7.09 -8.27 19.43
N GLN A 141 -6.95 -9.43 18.71
CA GLN A 141 -7.80 -9.78 17.56
C GLN A 141 -7.51 -11.24 17.14
N PRO A 142 -8.47 -12.00 16.55
CA PRO A 142 -8.28 -13.42 16.26
C PRO A 142 -7.15 -13.60 15.25
N GLU A 143 -6.33 -14.62 15.49
CA GLU A 143 -5.23 -15.06 14.64
C GLU A 143 -5.73 -15.40 13.22
N ALA A 144 -5.83 -14.38 12.37
CA ALA A 144 -5.83 -14.63 10.93
C ALA A 144 -4.45 -15.20 10.59
N SER A 145 -4.38 -16.41 10.08
CA SER A 145 -3.12 -17.07 9.74
C SER A 145 -2.26 -16.13 8.90
N SER A 146 -1.03 -15.86 9.36
CA SER A 146 -0.09 -14.98 8.65
C SER A 146 0.29 -15.52 7.27
N THR A 147 -0.10 -16.76 6.99
CA THR A 147 0.27 -17.50 5.76
C THR A 147 -0.95 -18.20 5.16
N TYR A 148 -1.10 -18.08 3.83
CA TYR A 148 -2.10 -18.80 3.06
C TYR A 148 -1.46 -19.57 1.92
N CYS A 149 -1.78 -20.87 1.80
CA CYS A 149 -1.17 -21.77 0.80
C CYS A 149 -2.23 -22.26 -0.20
N PHE A 150 -1.91 -22.22 -1.49
CA PHE A 150 -2.74 -22.76 -2.56
C PHE A 150 -1.88 -23.09 -3.79
N ASN A 151 -2.21 -24.13 -4.53
CA ASN A 151 -1.58 -24.52 -5.80
C ASN A 151 -0.06 -24.27 -5.87
N HIS A 152 0.72 -24.83 -4.93
CA HIS A 152 2.18 -24.65 -4.78
C HIS A 152 2.64 -23.19 -4.60
N ARG A 153 1.75 -22.29 -4.18
CA ARG A 153 2.02 -20.90 -3.85
C ARG A 153 1.78 -20.66 -2.36
N THR A 154 2.55 -19.77 -1.80
CA THR A 154 2.43 -19.36 -0.40
C THR A 154 2.40 -17.84 -0.33
N ILE A 155 1.33 -17.29 0.23
CA ILE A 155 1.25 -15.86 0.57
C ILE A 155 1.65 -15.73 2.03
N ARG A 156 2.69 -14.95 2.30
CA ARG A 156 3.10 -14.54 3.65
C ARG A 156 2.68 -13.11 3.86
N PHE A 157 1.56 -12.92 4.54
CA PHE A 157 0.96 -11.60 4.70
C PHE A 157 1.74 -10.68 5.64
N ASP A 158 2.45 -11.25 6.60
CA ASP A 158 3.35 -10.55 7.53
C ASP A 158 4.62 -10.06 6.84
N ALA A 159 5.16 -10.84 5.92
CA ALA A 159 6.34 -10.48 5.12
C ALA A 159 6.00 -9.71 3.83
N LEU A 160 4.72 -9.55 3.49
CA LEU A 160 4.24 -9.03 2.20
C LEU A 160 4.87 -9.78 1.01
N GLU A 161 4.94 -11.08 1.09
CA GLU A 161 5.59 -11.91 0.07
C GLU A 161 4.61 -12.92 -0.52
N LEU A 162 4.72 -13.10 -1.81
CA LEU A 162 4.12 -14.23 -2.52
C LEU A 162 5.23 -15.10 -3.09
N VAL A 163 5.31 -16.33 -2.60
CA VAL A 163 6.26 -17.35 -3.05
C VAL A 163 5.54 -18.30 -4.00
N ALA A 164 6.01 -18.36 -5.23
CA ALA A 164 5.60 -19.31 -6.26
C ALA A 164 6.78 -20.25 -6.60
N PRO A 165 6.58 -21.37 -7.29
CA PRO A 165 7.63 -22.37 -7.53
C PRO A 165 8.93 -21.83 -8.12
N ASN A 166 8.85 -20.79 -8.95
CA ASN A 166 10.00 -20.25 -9.68
C ASN A 166 10.30 -18.78 -9.39
N ARG A 167 9.57 -18.15 -8.46
CA ARG A 167 9.79 -16.75 -8.11
C ARG A 167 9.22 -16.39 -6.74
N MET A 168 9.83 -15.41 -6.12
CA MET A 168 9.30 -14.68 -4.99
C MET A 168 8.93 -13.26 -5.47
N THR A 169 7.76 -12.80 -5.11
CA THR A 169 7.26 -11.46 -5.46
C THR A 169 6.99 -10.71 -4.17
N GLN A 170 7.58 -9.52 -4.03
CA GLN A 170 7.25 -8.60 -2.97
C GLN A 170 5.92 -7.92 -3.31
N LEU A 171 5.00 -7.87 -2.35
CA LEU A 171 3.70 -7.24 -2.47
C LEU A 171 3.73 -5.84 -1.86
N THR A 172 2.93 -4.93 -2.40
CA THR A 172 2.56 -3.72 -1.66
C THR A 172 1.54 -4.05 -0.57
N LEU A 173 1.37 -3.15 0.40
CA LEU A 173 0.37 -3.34 1.47
C LEU A 173 -1.03 -3.56 0.89
N MET A 174 -1.41 -2.76 -0.11
CA MET A 174 -2.73 -2.86 -0.75
C MET A 174 -2.94 -4.17 -1.50
N GLU A 175 -1.89 -4.70 -2.15
CA GLU A 175 -1.94 -6.00 -2.83
C GLU A 175 -2.13 -7.14 -1.82
N ALA A 176 -1.42 -7.08 -0.70
CA ALA A 176 -1.53 -8.05 0.38
C ALA A 176 -2.91 -7.99 1.06
N ASP A 177 -3.42 -6.79 1.34
CA ASP A 177 -4.75 -6.59 1.94
C ASP A 177 -5.86 -7.11 1.01
N LEU A 178 -5.76 -6.84 -0.31
CA LEU A 178 -6.72 -7.36 -1.28
C LEU A 178 -6.67 -8.89 -1.38
N LEU A 179 -5.47 -9.47 -1.43
CA LEU A 179 -5.31 -10.92 -1.43
C LEU A 179 -5.86 -11.54 -0.14
N ARG A 180 -5.56 -10.96 1.02
CA ARG A 180 -6.11 -11.42 2.31
C ARG A 180 -7.63 -11.41 2.29
N TYR A 181 -8.22 -10.30 1.88
CA TYR A 181 -9.67 -10.15 1.83
C TYR A 181 -10.34 -11.18 0.92
N LEU A 182 -9.74 -11.46 -0.25
CA LEU A 182 -10.25 -12.42 -1.21
C LEU A 182 -10.06 -13.88 -0.76
N THR A 183 -8.91 -14.20 -0.13
CA THR A 183 -8.63 -15.56 0.36
C THR A 183 -9.46 -15.93 1.57
N GLU A 184 -9.75 -14.98 2.48
CA GLU A 184 -10.68 -15.17 3.60
C GLU A 184 -12.12 -15.46 3.13
N ARG A 185 -12.46 -15.06 1.90
CA ARG A 185 -13.76 -15.28 1.25
C ARG A 185 -13.67 -16.25 0.08
N GLU A 186 -12.80 -17.23 0.19
CA GLU A 186 -12.60 -18.26 -0.85
C GLU A 186 -13.93 -18.81 -1.35
N GLY A 187 -14.09 -18.91 -2.67
CA GLY A 187 -15.29 -19.41 -3.34
C GLY A 187 -16.46 -18.40 -3.40
N GLN A 188 -16.44 -17.34 -2.61
CA GLN A 188 -17.49 -16.32 -2.62
C GLN A 188 -17.24 -15.27 -3.71
N ILE A 189 -18.33 -14.66 -4.17
CA ILE A 189 -18.24 -13.52 -5.09
C ILE A 189 -18.16 -12.26 -4.25
N VAL A 190 -17.08 -11.51 -4.42
CA VAL A 190 -16.84 -10.21 -3.78
C VAL A 190 -17.09 -9.12 -4.81
N SER A 191 -18.00 -8.19 -4.51
CA SER A 191 -18.32 -7.11 -5.44
C SER A 191 -17.20 -6.06 -5.47
N ARG A 192 -17.11 -5.30 -6.59
CA ARG A 192 -16.17 -4.18 -6.69
C ARG A 192 -16.40 -3.13 -5.62
N LYS A 193 -17.66 -2.81 -5.33
CA LYS A 193 -18.05 -1.87 -4.27
C LYS A 193 -17.55 -2.36 -2.92
N GLU A 194 -17.78 -3.61 -2.58
CA GLU A 194 -17.32 -4.21 -1.33
C GLU A 194 -15.80 -4.18 -1.18
N ILE A 195 -15.05 -4.44 -2.25
CA ILE A 195 -13.59 -4.31 -2.25
C ILE A 195 -13.18 -2.87 -1.95
N LEU A 196 -13.78 -1.87 -2.62
CA LEU A 196 -13.49 -0.45 -2.38
C LEU A 196 -13.75 -0.05 -0.92
N GLU A 197 -14.87 -0.44 -0.38
CA GLU A 197 -15.28 -0.08 0.99
C GLU A 197 -14.42 -0.79 2.05
N GLN A 198 -14.18 -2.08 1.89
CA GLN A 198 -13.55 -2.91 2.92
C GLN A 198 -12.02 -2.91 2.86
N VAL A 199 -11.44 -2.86 1.66
CA VAL A 199 -9.99 -2.89 1.47
C VAL A 199 -9.43 -1.47 1.37
N TRP A 200 -10.03 -0.62 0.53
CA TRP A 200 -9.54 0.76 0.32
C TRP A 200 -10.21 1.81 1.20
N ARG A 201 -11.31 1.47 1.90
CA ARG A 201 -12.08 2.38 2.76
C ARG A 201 -12.51 3.66 2.04
N VAL A 202 -12.83 3.54 0.77
CA VAL A 202 -13.29 4.63 -0.10
C VAL A 202 -14.80 4.53 -0.29
N HIS A 203 -15.52 5.65 -0.19
CA HIS A 203 -16.99 5.71 -0.29
C HIS A 203 -17.52 5.79 -1.73
N GLU A 204 -18.83 5.64 -1.87
CA GLU A 204 -19.67 5.26 -3.01
C GLU A 204 -19.47 5.95 -4.38
N ASP A 205 -18.80 7.08 -4.51
CA ASP A 205 -18.67 7.81 -5.79
C ASP A 205 -17.38 7.48 -6.57
N THR A 206 -16.64 6.46 -6.16
CA THR A 206 -15.36 6.13 -6.78
C THR A 206 -15.56 5.19 -7.97
N ASP A 207 -14.91 5.50 -9.10
CA ASP A 207 -14.91 4.61 -10.28
C ASP A 207 -14.28 3.25 -9.88
N THR A 208 -15.07 2.20 -10.01
CA THR A 208 -14.68 0.84 -9.61
C THR A 208 -13.64 0.18 -10.51
N ARG A 209 -13.23 0.85 -11.61
CA ARG A 209 -12.28 0.30 -12.60
C ARG A 209 -10.85 0.17 -12.07
N ALA A 210 -10.49 0.93 -11.02
CA ALA A 210 -9.18 0.81 -10.38
C ALA A 210 -8.88 -0.61 -9.91
N ILE A 211 -9.90 -1.27 -9.37
CA ILE A 211 -9.77 -2.64 -8.91
C ILE A 211 -9.33 -3.55 -10.04
N ASP A 212 -9.82 -3.31 -11.27
CA ASP A 212 -9.53 -4.14 -12.43
C ASP A 212 -8.02 -4.20 -12.71
N ASN A 213 -7.29 -3.09 -12.51
CA ASN A 213 -5.84 -3.04 -12.70
C ASN A 213 -5.07 -3.78 -11.60
N PHE A 214 -5.53 -3.68 -10.33
CA PHE A 214 -4.98 -4.51 -9.24
C PHE A 214 -5.19 -6.00 -9.53
N ILE A 215 -6.38 -6.38 -9.98
CA ILE A 215 -6.68 -7.76 -10.35
C ILE A 215 -5.78 -8.24 -11.50
N VAL A 216 -5.56 -7.41 -12.53
CA VAL A 216 -4.62 -7.73 -13.63
C VAL A 216 -3.20 -7.94 -13.09
N ARG A 217 -2.75 -7.10 -12.17
CA ARG A 217 -1.43 -7.20 -11.56
C ARG A 217 -1.31 -8.44 -10.67
N LEU A 218 -2.29 -8.69 -9.80
CA LEU A 218 -2.32 -9.88 -8.96
C LEU A 218 -2.35 -11.17 -9.78
N ARG A 219 -3.09 -11.20 -10.89
CA ARG A 219 -3.06 -12.35 -11.81
C ARG A 219 -1.66 -12.66 -12.33
N ARG A 220 -0.85 -11.64 -12.63
CA ARG A 220 0.55 -11.86 -13.03
C ARG A 220 1.38 -12.53 -11.94
N TYR A 221 0.97 -12.43 -10.68
CA TYR A 221 1.66 -13.02 -9.54
C TYR A 221 1.16 -14.43 -9.22
N ILE A 222 -0.17 -14.63 -9.28
CA ILE A 222 -0.82 -15.84 -8.77
C ILE A 222 -1.25 -16.84 -9.84
N GLU A 223 -1.35 -16.44 -11.11
CA GLU A 223 -1.77 -17.35 -12.19
C GLU A 223 -0.57 -17.89 -12.95
N ASP A 224 -0.72 -19.09 -13.52
CA ASP A 224 0.24 -19.65 -14.48
C ASP A 224 0.10 -18.97 -15.84
N ASP A 225 -1.15 -18.72 -16.27
CA ASP A 225 -1.49 -17.89 -17.41
C ASP A 225 -2.45 -16.76 -16.99
N PRO A 226 -1.97 -15.52 -16.88
CA PRO A 226 -2.81 -14.38 -16.48
C PRO A 226 -3.96 -14.06 -17.45
N ALA A 227 -3.87 -14.50 -18.71
CA ALA A 227 -4.92 -14.31 -19.72
C ALA A 227 -6.09 -15.31 -19.52
N HIS A 228 -5.80 -16.48 -18.95
CA HIS A 228 -6.77 -17.52 -18.63
C HIS A 228 -6.75 -17.83 -17.12
N PRO A 229 -7.18 -16.90 -16.27
CA PRO A 229 -7.07 -17.04 -14.82
C PRO A 229 -7.94 -18.19 -14.30
N GLN A 230 -7.39 -18.97 -13.38
CA GLN A 230 -8.07 -20.09 -12.72
C GLN A 230 -8.33 -19.79 -11.23
N HIS A 231 -7.48 -18.99 -10.59
CA HIS A 231 -7.60 -18.66 -9.17
C HIS A 231 -8.39 -17.37 -8.93
N LEU A 232 -8.11 -16.31 -9.70
CA LEU A 232 -8.75 -15.00 -9.52
C LEU A 232 -9.69 -14.70 -10.68
N LEU A 233 -10.92 -15.18 -10.56
CA LEU A 233 -11.93 -15.15 -11.63
C LEU A 233 -12.70 -13.83 -11.65
N THR A 234 -13.02 -13.33 -12.84
CA THR A 234 -13.97 -12.23 -13.04
C THR A 234 -15.40 -12.77 -13.14
N VAL A 235 -16.28 -12.31 -12.27
CA VAL A 235 -17.72 -12.53 -12.38
C VAL A 235 -18.33 -11.29 -13.05
N ARG A 236 -18.64 -11.40 -14.35
CA ARG A 236 -19.11 -10.28 -15.16
C ARG A 236 -20.29 -9.57 -14.54
N GLY A 237 -20.22 -8.24 -14.48
CA GLY A 237 -21.27 -7.38 -13.92
C GLY A 237 -21.36 -7.37 -12.39
N VAL A 238 -20.58 -8.20 -11.67
CA VAL A 238 -20.63 -8.30 -10.21
C VAL A 238 -19.28 -7.93 -9.56
N GLY A 239 -18.23 -8.71 -9.80
CA GLY A 239 -16.96 -8.53 -9.12
C GLY A 239 -15.97 -9.66 -9.38
N TYR A 240 -15.36 -10.18 -8.32
CA TYR A 240 -14.30 -11.19 -8.40
C TYR A 240 -14.55 -12.34 -7.44
N ARG A 241 -13.94 -13.49 -7.75
CA ARG A 241 -13.97 -14.68 -6.91
C ARG A 241 -12.58 -15.28 -6.87
N PHE A 242 -12.10 -15.61 -5.67
CA PHE A 242 -10.88 -16.37 -5.50
C PHE A 242 -11.19 -17.85 -5.30
N ILE A 243 -10.41 -18.74 -5.94
CA ILE A 243 -10.50 -20.20 -5.84
C ILE A 243 -9.10 -20.76 -5.64
N ALA A 244 -8.85 -21.42 -4.49
CA ALA A 244 -7.55 -22.00 -4.19
C ALA A 244 -7.26 -23.26 -5.04
N ASN A 245 -8.27 -24.10 -5.23
CA ASN A 245 -8.16 -25.36 -5.96
C ASN A 245 -9.18 -25.39 -7.08
N PRO A 246 -8.85 -24.82 -8.26
CA PRO A 246 -9.72 -24.92 -9.43
C PRO A 246 -9.84 -26.38 -9.89
N ALA A 247 -11.04 -26.77 -10.34
CA ALA A 247 -11.35 -28.12 -10.81
C ALA A 247 -10.73 -28.42 -12.16
#